data_a8fec597bd207ba213567e5b269b6ddf
#
_entry.id   a8fec597bd207ba213567e5b269b6ddf
#
_cell.length_a   1.000
_cell.length_b   1.000
_cell.length_c   1.000
_cell.angle_alpha   90.00
_cell.angle_beta   90.00
_cell.angle_gamma   90.00
#
_symmetry.space_group_name_H-M   'P 1'
#
loop_
_entity.id
_entity.type
_entity.pdbx_description
1 polymer ?
#
loop_
_entity_poly.entity_id
_entity_poly.type
_entity_poly.pdbx_seq_one_letter_code
_entity_poly.pdbx_strand_id
1 'polypeptide(L)'
;MKKLFYTIIAFAGILAASCSTDEDKLVFDPSSSVAPTLGTLAGTTLSSDGADLTFEFTQPKYNVDAGVLYALYASDSQDFGKQEKLAATIGGTTVTVKQSALNSVILNLGGEPGAEFTVYLRLDSWLANNKNTAVESSLARSGVLSATFVPYSQLILDKDIYDHVWVMGDYSGWSHDKAQLLYNYSKDGNIFTGVVDFDDKAASGIKFTGAASWDEATGNWGTANPDDASEAASVTLLNGSNDNIMCYGKRFYKFTLDKKALVLTKEW
;
A
#
# COMPACT_ATOMS: atom_id res chain seq x y z
N MET A 1 -40.79 2.53 64.38
CA MET A 1 -40.96 2.41 62.92
C MET A 1 -40.84 3.76 62.15
N LYS A 2 -41.19 4.92 62.72
CA LYS A 2 -41.11 6.21 62.02
C LYS A 2 -39.66 6.71 61.82
N LYS A 3 -38.71 6.36 62.65
CA LYS A 3 -37.30 6.82 62.49
C LYS A 3 -36.49 6.08 61.41
N LEU A 4 -36.89 4.88 61.04
CA LEU A 4 -36.25 4.11 60.01
C LEU A 4 -36.62 4.59 58.59
N PHE A 5 -37.83 5.17 58.46
CA PHE A 5 -38.33 5.68 57.16
C PHE A 5 -37.62 6.96 56.70
N TYR A 6 -37.21 7.83 57.64
CA TYR A 6 -36.48 9.05 57.32
C TYR A 6 -35.04 8.78 56.91
N THR A 7 -34.42 7.74 57.39
CA THR A 7 -33.05 7.35 57.04
C THR A 7 -32.98 6.77 55.62
N ILE A 8 -34.02 6.06 55.16
CA ILE A 8 -34.10 5.48 53.82
C ILE A 8 -34.35 6.58 52.77
N ILE A 9 -35.15 7.61 53.10
CA ILE A 9 -35.41 8.73 52.15
C ILE A 9 -34.16 9.66 52.01
N ALA A 10 -33.37 9.83 53.06
CA ALA A 10 -32.13 10.59 52.97
C ALA A 10 -31.04 9.88 52.14
N PHE A 11 -31.02 8.55 52.15
CA PHE A 11 -30.06 7.77 51.34
C PHE A 11 -30.47 7.68 49.85
N ALA A 12 -31.78 7.69 49.54
CA ALA A 12 -32.28 7.70 48.16
C ALA A 12 -32.04 9.06 47.48
N GLY A 13 -31.99 10.16 48.25
CA GLY A 13 -31.70 11.49 47.69
C GLY A 13 -30.23 11.73 47.32
N ILE A 14 -29.28 10.99 47.88
CA ILE A 14 -27.86 11.12 47.58
C ILE A 14 -27.46 10.33 46.35
N LEU A 15 -28.21 9.29 45.99
CA LEU A 15 -27.94 8.48 44.77
C LEU A 15 -28.46 9.13 43.47
N ALA A 16 -29.30 10.17 43.58
CA ALA A 16 -29.82 10.88 42.39
C ALA A 16 -28.96 12.11 42.00
N ALA A 17 -27.93 12.45 42.80
CA ALA A 17 -27.03 13.60 42.52
C ALA A 17 -25.67 13.17 41.90
N SER A 18 -25.52 11.89 41.57
CA SER A 18 -24.34 11.36 40.92
C SER A 18 -24.68 10.99 39.49
N CYS A 19 -24.17 11.77 38.57
CA CYS A 19 -24.03 11.60 37.13
C CYS A 19 -24.85 12.59 36.29
N SER A 20 -24.44 13.83 36.34
CA SER A 20 -24.37 14.63 35.12
C SER A 20 -22.98 15.26 35.05
N THR A 21 -21.96 14.41 34.85
CA THR A 21 -20.84 14.86 34.07
C THR A 21 -21.34 14.87 32.63
N ASP A 22 -21.97 15.96 32.20
CA ASP A 22 -21.88 16.35 30.79
C ASP A 22 -20.39 16.55 30.52
N GLU A 23 -19.69 15.45 30.26
CA GLU A 23 -18.44 15.54 29.54
C GLU A 23 -18.82 16.08 28.19
N ASP A 24 -18.53 17.33 27.95
CA ASP A 24 -18.60 17.95 26.62
C ASP A 24 -17.76 17.05 25.70
N LYS A 25 -18.44 16.12 25.04
CA LYS A 25 -17.77 15.26 24.06
C LYS A 25 -17.26 16.17 22.96
N LEU A 26 -15.94 16.36 22.94
CA LEU A 26 -15.29 17.10 21.88
C LEU A 26 -15.54 16.38 20.57
N VAL A 27 -16.43 16.88 19.74
CA VAL A 27 -16.80 16.33 18.44
C VAL A 27 -16.00 17.04 17.36
N PHE A 28 -15.40 16.29 16.47
CA PHE A 28 -14.74 16.85 15.30
C PHE A 28 -15.75 17.58 14.42
N ASP A 29 -15.45 18.88 14.15
CA ASP A 29 -16.21 19.73 13.23
C ASP A 29 -15.36 20.05 12.00
N PRO A 30 -15.68 19.46 10.83
CA PRO A 30 -14.95 19.72 9.58
C PRO A 30 -14.94 21.19 9.18
N SER A 31 -16.01 21.95 9.51
CA SER A 31 -16.16 23.35 9.08
C SER A 31 -15.20 24.31 9.79
N SER A 32 -14.68 23.91 10.95
CA SER A 32 -13.70 24.67 11.73
C SER A 32 -12.24 24.36 11.37
N SER A 33 -12.02 23.41 10.46
CA SER A 33 -10.68 22.95 10.08
C SER A 33 -9.98 23.94 9.16
N VAL A 34 -8.67 24.15 9.39
CA VAL A 34 -7.79 24.92 8.50
C VAL A 34 -6.83 23.94 7.83
N ALA A 35 -6.78 23.95 6.52
CA ALA A 35 -5.90 23.08 5.74
C ALA A 35 -4.40 23.39 6.00
N PRO A 36 -3.49 22.41 5.84
CA PRO A 36 -2.07 22.66 5.86
C PRO A 36 -1.66 23.52 4.67
N THR A 37 -0.52 24.20 4.78
CA THR A 37 0.10 24.92 3.65
C THR A 37 1.42 24.25 3.32
N LEU A 38 1.59 23.80 2.09
CA LEU A 38 2.85 23.25 1.59
C LEU A 38 3.78 24.38 1.21
N GLY A 39 5.01 24.33 1.73
CA GLY A 39 6.07 25.30 1.43
C GLY A 39 6.59 25.11 0.00
N THR A 40 7.23 26.13 -0.55
CA THR A 40 7.81 26.08 -1.90
C THR A 40 9.07 25.21 -1.93
N LEU A 41 9.23 24.46 -3.01
CA LEU A 41 10.46 23.73 -3.32
C LEU A 41 10.99 24.18 -4.66
N ALA A 42 12.28 24.50 -4.73
CA ALA A 42 12.94 24.74 -6.00
C ALA A 42 13.08 23.43 -6.77
N GLY A 43 12.69 23.44 -8.04
CA GLY A 43 12.96 22.32 -8.93
C GLY A 43 14.46 22.14 -9.16
N THR A 44 14.88 20.93 -9.46
CA THR A 44 16.28 20.57 -9.70
C THR A 44 16.39 19.40 -10.68
N THR A 45 17.58 19.20 -11.22
CA THR A 45 17.93 17.94 -11.90
C THR A 45 18.08 16.86 -10.83
N LEU A 46 17.33 15.75 -11.00
CA LEU A 46 17.36 14.64 -10.08
C LEU A 46 18.59 13.75 -10.31
N SER A 47 19.04 13.08 -9.25
CA SER A 47 20.16 12.14 -9.28
C SER A 47 19.84 10.91 -8.40
N SER A 48 20.36 9.74 -8.79
CA SER A 48 20.17 8.49 -8.03
C SER A 48 20.78 8.53 -6.64
N ASP A 49 21.84 9.30 -6.47
CA ASP A 49 22.62 9.51 -5.25
C ASP A 49 22.43 10.93 -4.66
N GLY A 50 21.47 11.69 -5.21
CA GLY A 50 21.13 13.03 -4.74
C GLY A 50 20.61 13.04 -3.31
N ALA A 51 20.89 14.12 -2.58
CA ALA A 51 20.36 14.33 -1.23
C ALA A 51 18.84 14.31 -1.24
N ASP A 52 18.25 13.80 -0.15
CA ASP A 52 16.82 13.77 0.02
C ASP A 52 16.21 15.17 -0.05
N LEU A 53 15.05 15.29 -0.67
CA LEU A 53 14.28 16.52 -0.77
C LEU A 53 13.38 16.65 0.46
N THR A 54 13.47 17.79 1.14
CA THR A 54 12.64 18.07 2.31
C THR A 54 11.57 19.09 1.94
N PHE A 55 10.32 18.71 2.14
CA PHE A 55 9.15 19.57 1.96
C PHE A 55 8.70 20.07 3.33
N GLU A 56 8.75 21.38 3.54
CA GLU A 56 8.23 22.01 4.73
C GLU A 56 6.75 22.31 4.57
N PHE A 57 6.00 22.26 5.67
CA PHE A 57 4.58 22.61 5.67
C PHE A 57 4.13 23.19 7.01
N THR A 58 3.06 23.97 6.98
CA THR A 58 2.35 24.35 8.19
C THR A 58 1.36 23.27 8.58
N GLN A 59 1.22 23.02 9.89
CA GLN A 59 0.23 22.04 10.37
C GLN A 59 -1.19 22.53 10.11
N PRO A 60 -2.12 21.61 9.80
CA PRO A 60 -3.54 21.95 9.77
C PRO A 60 -4.02 22.30 11.18
N LYS A 61 -5.12 23.01 11.27
CA LYS A 61 -5.80 23.22 12.55
C LYS A 61 -7.11 22.46 12.54
N TYR A 62 -7.32 21.67 13.57
CA TYR A 62 -8.56 20.97 13.85
C TYR A 62 -9.10 21.43 15.20
N ASN A 63 -10.42 21.36 15.40
CA ASN A 63 -11.04 21.69 16.69
C ASN A 63 -10.84 20.63 17.78
N VAL A 64 -10.13 19.54 17.44
CA VAL A 64 -9.79 18.45 18.36
C VAL A 64 -8.28 18.28 18.41
N ASP A 65 -7.74 17.92 19.58
CA ASP A 65 -6.32 17.63 19.75
C ASP A 65 -6.11 16.12 19.56
N ALA A 66 -5.52 15.76 18.42
CA ALA A 66 -5.21 14.39 18.06
C ALA A 66 -3.98 14.36 17.13
N GLY A 67 -3.37 13.19 17.01
CA GLY A 67 -2.30 12.98 16.03
C GLY A 67 -2.78 13.28 14.62
N VAL A 68 -1.88 13.79 13.78
CA VAL A 68 -2.18 14.11 12.38
C VAL A 68 -1.32 13.25 11.47
N LEU A 69 -1.96 12.60 10.51
CA LEU A 69 -1.33 11.88 9.41
C LEU A 69 -1.21 12.79 8.21
N TYR A 70 -0.12 12.66 7.47
CA TYR A 70 0.13 13.42 6.25
C TYR A 70 0.51 12.49 5.12
N ALA A 71 0.07 12.81 3.91
CA ALA A 71 0.53 12.18 2.69
C ALA A 71 0.79 13.25 1.62
N LEU A 72 1.99 13.20 1.04
CA LEU A 72 2.39 14.04 -0.09
C LEU A 72 2.09 13.29 -1.38
N TYR A 73 1.35 13.93 -2.27
CA TYR A 73 0.99 13.41 -3.59
C TYR A 73 1.61 14.26 -4.69
N ALA A 74 1.96 13.59 -5.78
CA ALA A 74 2.40 14.21 -7.03
C ALA A 74 1.44 13.87 -8.16
N SER A 75 1.30 14.78 -9.11
CA SER A 75 0.44 14.64 -10.29
C SER A 75 1.11 15.30 -11.50
N ASP A 76 0.70 14.89 -12.70
CA ASP A 76 1.03 15.55 -13.97
C ASP A 76 0.16 16.78 -14.25
N SER A 77 -0.90 16.98 -13.45
CA SER A 77 -1.88 18.06 -13.64
C SER A 77 -2.42 18.61 -12.32
N GLN A 78 -2.95 19.84 -12.37
CA GLN A 78 -3.47 20.53 -11.18
C GLN A 78 -4.75 19.91 -10.62
N ASP A 79 -5.49 19.16 -11.41
CA ASP A 79 -6.72 18.50 -11.01
C ASP A 79 -6.52 17.16 -10.30
N PHE A 80 -5.27 16.65 -10.28
CA PHE A 80 -4.91 15.37 -9.67
C PHE A 80 -5.71 14.18 -10.24
N GLY A 81 -6.08 14.22 -11.51
CA GLY A 81 -6.76 13.13 -12.20
C GLY A 81 -5.92 11.86 -12.24
N LYS A 82 -4.61 11.99 -12.44
CA LYS A 82 -3.60 10.94 -12.25
C LYS A 82 -2.66 11.39 -11.14
N GLN A 83 -2.59 10.65 -10.05
CA GLN A 83 -1.75 11.01 -8.90
C GLN A 83 -1.00 9.80 -8.34
N GLU A 84 0.18 10.06 -7.82
CA GLU A 84 1.03 9.08 -7.13
C GLU A 84 1.36 9.59 -5.73
N LYS A 85 1.35 8.69 -4.73
CA LYS A 85 1.77 9.04 -3.37
C LYS A 85 3.30 8.99 -3.28
N LEU A 86 3.92 10.12 -2.96
CA LEU A 86 5.36 10.25 -2.79
C LEU A 86 5.86 9.81 -1.42
N ALA A 87 5.19 10.26 -0.38
CA ALA A 87 5.61 10.00 0.99
C ALA A 87 4.44 10.16 1.97
N ALA A 88 4.59 9.64 3.18
CA ALA A 88 3.68 9.85 4.29
C ALA A 88 4.45 10.03 5.59
N THR A 89 3.89 10.78 6.53
CA THR A 89 4.45 10.98 7.87
C THR A 89 3.35 11.13 8.92
N ILE A 90 3.71 10.99 10.17
CA ILE A 90 2.82 11.23 11.32
C ILE A 90 3.41 12.37 12.13
N GLY A 91 2.63 13.43 12.32
CA GLY A 91 3.08 14.64 13.01
C GLY A 91 4.16 15.40 12.25
N GLY A 92 4.80 16.35 12.92
CA GLY A 92 5.88 17.16 12.36
C GLY A 92 5.41 18.30 11.45
N THR A 93 6.38 18.93 10.79
CA THR A 93 6.22 20.05 9.86
C THR A 93 7.04 19.86 8.58
N THR A 94 7.57 18.65 8.38
CA THR A 94 8.38 18.29 7.21
C THR A 94 8.04 16.89 6.73
N VAL A 95 8.16 16.67 5.44
CA VAL A 95 8.15 15.35 4.82
C VAL A 95 9.35 15.23 3.89
N THR A 96 10.07 14.13 3.99
CA THR A 96 11.30 13.88 3.22
C THR A 96 11.03 12.86 2.13
N VAL A 97 11.54 13.11 0.93
CA VAL A 97 11.39 12.28 -0.26
C VAL A 97 12.77 12.03 -0.87
N LYS A 98 13.11 10.78 -1.11
CA LYS A 98 14.31 10.45 -1.88
C LYS A 98 14.19 10.94 -3.31
N GLN A 99 15.26 11.49 -3.87
CA GLN A 99 15.25 11.89 -5.28
C GLN A 99 14.93 10.72 -6.22
N SER A 100 15.39 9.52 -5.91
CA SER A 100 15.07 8.31 -6.67
C SER A 100 13.58 7.96 -6.66
N ALA A 101 12.89 8.19 -5.54
CA ALA A 101 11.45 7.96 -5.44
C ALA A 101 10.67 8.99 -6.27
N LEU A 102 11.03 10.28 -6.17
CA LEU A 102 10.43 11.32 -7.00
C LEU A 102 10.69 11.07 -8.48
N ASN A 103 11.92 10.64 -8.85
CA ASN A 103 12.27 10.28 -10.22
C ASN A 103 11.36 9.17 -10.77
N SER A 104 11.16 8.10 -10.01
CA SER A 104 10.28 7.00 -10.42
C SER A 104 8.84 7.49 -10.63
N VAL A 105 8.34 8.35 -9.75
CA VAL A 105 7.00 8.92 -9.86
C VAL A 105 6.89 9.80 -11.11
N ILE A 106 7.88 10.66 -11.39
CA ILE A 106 7.88 11.51 -12.59
C ILE A 106 7.84 10.65 -13.85
N LEU A 107 8.66 9.60 -13.94
CA LEU A 107 8.67 8.69 -15.10
C LEU A 107 7.32 7.98 -15.25
N ASN A 108 6.68 7.54 -14.15
CA ASN A 108 5.34 6.93 -14.16
C ASN A 108 4.24 7.92 -14.58
N LEU A 109 4.40 9.20 -14.27
CA LEU A 109 3.49 10.27 -14.69
C LEU A 109 3.67 10.65 -16.18
N GLY A 110 4.73 10.17 -16.84
CA GLY A 110 5.01 10.40 -18.25
C GLY A 110 6.17 11.37 -18.51
N GLY A 111 6.96 11.70 -17.50
CA GLY A 111 8.18 12.48 -17.66
C GLY A 111 9.23 11.70 -18.46
N GLU A 112 9.98 12.39 -19.32
CA GLU A 112 11.06 11.81 -20.12
C GLU A 112 12.43 12.09 -19.48
N PRO A 113 13.35 11.11 -19.41
CA PRO A 113 14.68 11.32 -18.87
C PRO A 113 15.43 12.43 -19.61
N GLY A 114 16.02 13.36 -18.85
CA GLY A 114 16.78 14.49 -19.38
C GLY A 114 15.92 15.67 -19.85
N ALA A 115 14.61 15.58 -19.85
CA ALA A 115 13.69 16.67 -20.18
C ALA A 115 13.05 17.28 -18.91
N GLU A 116 12.73 18.56 -18.97
CA GLU A 116 12.00 19.21 -17.88
C GLU A 116 10.58 18.68 -17.78
N PHE A 117 10.16 18.36 -16.54
CA PHE A 117 8.81 17.91 -16.22
C PHE A 117 8.25 18.70 -15.05
N THR A 118 7.09 19.32 -15.23
CA THR A 118 6.40 20.04 -14.14
C THR A 118 5.53 19.08 -13.36
N VAL A 119 5.82 18.95 -12.07
CA VAL A 119 5.07 18.15 -11.11
C VAL A 119 4.18 19.08 -10.29
N TYR A 120 2.93 18.69 -10.11
CA TYR A 120 2.00 19.31 -9.18
C TYR A 120 1.97 18.51 -7.89
N LEU A 121 2.16 19.21 -6.77
CA LEU A 121 2.31 18.61 -5.44
C LEU A 121 1.19 19.09 -4.53
N ARG A 122 0.65 18.18 -3.72
CA ARG A 122 -0.40 18.46 -2.74
C ARG A 122 -0.16 17.64 -1.48
N LEU A 123 -0.29 18.28 -0.33
CA LEU A 123 -0.25 17.63 0.97
C LEU A 123 -1.66 17.39 1.47
N ASP A 124 -2.03 16.15 1.65
CA ASP A 124 -3.28 15.75 2.29
C ASP A 124 -3.00 15.45 3.77
N SER A 125 -3.91 15.82 4.67
CA SER A 125 -3.80 15.57 6.10
C SER A 125 -5.09 15.05 6.69
N TRP A 126 -4.99 14.20 7.71
CA TRP A 126 -6.11 13.59 8.43
C TRP A 126 -5.83 13.53 9.92
N LEU A 127 -6.86 13.59 10.74
CA LEU A 127 -6.75 13.15 12.13
C LEU A 127 -6.45 11.65 12.18
N ALA A 128 -5.56 11.26 13.07
CA ALA A 128 -5.28 9.86 13.38
C ALA A 128 -6.24 9.35 14.45
N ASN A 129 -6.79 8.17 14.25
CA ASN A 129 -7.50 7.46 15.32
C ASN A 129 -6.50 6.76 16.27
N ASN A 130 -7.01 6.09 17.30
CA ASN A 130 -6.21 5.38 18.30
C ASN A 130 -5.38 4.19 17.74
N LYS A 131 -5.55 3.85 16.46
CA LYS A 131 -4.76 2.83 15.74
C LYS A 131 -3.81 3.45 14.71
N ASN A 132 -3.60 4.76 14.74
CA ASN A 132 -2.84 5.52 13.76
C ASN A 132 -3.33 5.33 12.31
N THR A 133 -4.64 5.17 12.13
CA THR A 133 -5.28 5.17 10.80
C THR A 133 -6.06 6.47 10.59
N ALA A 134 -6.20 6.87 9.33
CA ALA A 134 -6.86 8.11 8.96
C ALA A 134 -8.36 8.09 9.31
N VAL A 135 -8.83 9.21 9.84
CA VAL A 135 -10.26 9.49 9.95
C VAL A 135 -10.66 10.23 8.67
N GLU A 136 -11.22 9.51 7.70
CA GLU A 136 -11.47 10.03 6.34
C GLU A 136 -12.30 11.33 6.31
N SER A 137 -13.24 11.48 7.23
CA SER A 137 -14.08 12.71 7.34
C SER A 137 -13.28 13.95 7.75
N SER A 138 -12.04 13.80 8.23
CA SER A 138 -11.16 14.89 8.64
C SER A 138 -10.18 15.34 7.55
N LEU A 139 -10.30 14.83 6.34
CA LEU A 139 -9.41 15.18 5.24
C LEU A 139 -9.35 16.69 5.01
N ALA A 140 -8.14 17.24 5.11
CA ALA A 140 -7.82 18.62 4.74
C ALA A 140 -6.66 18.62 3.74
N ARG A 141 -6.80 19.36 2.65
CA ARG A 141 -5.85 19.40 1.54
C ARG A 141 -5.18 20.75 1.43
N SER A 142 -3.85 20.76 1.26
CA SER A 142 -3.13 22.00 0.96
C SER A 142 -3.54 22.58 -0.39
N GLY A 143 -3.17 23.80 -0.66
CA GLY A 143 -3.07 24.33 -2.02
C GLY A 143 -2.09 23.47 -2.86
N VAL A 144 -2.25 23.55 -4.18
CA VAL A 144 -1.35 22.86 -5.13
C VAL A 144 -0.10 23.70 -5.33
N LEU A 145 1.05 23.06 -5.16
CA LEU A 145 2.37 23.61 -5.49
C LEU A 145 2.83 23.01 -6.82
N SER A 146 3.46 23.78 -7.71
CA SER A 146 4.14 23.27 -8.88
C SER A 146 5.65 23.44 -8.75
N ALA A 147 6.40 22.44 -9.20
CA ALA A 147 7.85 22.49 -9.29
C ALA A 147 8.31 21.72 -10.53
N THR A 148 9.40 22.17 -11.17
CA THR A 148 9.92 21.56 -12.39
C THR A 148 11.20 20.79 -12.07
N PHE A 149 11.25 19.53 -12.49
CA PHE A 149 12.37 18.63 -12.29
C PHE A 149 12.85 18.07 -13.63
N VAL A 150 14.13 17.70 -13.68
CA VAL A 150 14.68 16.95 -14.81
C VAL A 150 14.97 15.52 -14.30
N PRO A 151 14.15 14.51 -14.68
CA PRO A 151 14.39 13.13 -14.25
C PRO A 151 15.59 12.53 -15.00
N TYR A 152 16.25 11.58 -14.35
CA TYR A 152 17.30 10.77 -14.96
C TYR A 152 16.75 9.43 -15.47
N SER A 153 17.48 8.81 -16.40
CA SER A 153 17.14 7.47 -16.89
C SER A 153 17.27 6.43 -15.76
N GLN A 154 16.19 5.77 -15.45
CA GLN A 154 16.14 4.72 -14.42
C GLN A 154 15.52 3.46 -15.03
N LEU A 155 16.19 2.32 -14.83
CA LEU A 155 15.56 1.05 -15.13
C LEU A 155 14.49 0.77 -14.07
N ILE A 156 13.24 0.87 -14.47
CA ILE A 156 12.10 0.51 -13.63
C ILE A 156 11.71 -0.92 -13.99
N LEU A 157 11.84 -1.82 -13.04
CA LEU A 157 11.46 -3.21 -13.23
C LEU A 157 9.98 -3.40 -12.89
N ASP A 158 9.33 -4.35 -13.55
CA ASP A 158 7.91 -4.69 -13.29
C ASP A 158 7.64 -4.95 -11.80
N LYS A 159 8.58 -5.57 -11.10
CA LYS A 159 8.50 -5.82 -9.65
C LYS A 159 8.44 -4.54 -8.78
N ASP A 160 8.87 -3.39 -9.32
CA ASP A 160 8.86 -2.11 -8.62
C ASP A 160 7.57 -1.32 -8.89
N ILE A 161 6.78 -1.76 -9.88
CA ILE A 161 5.54 -1.09 -10.32
C ILE A 161 4.29 -1.90 -9.96
N TYR A 162 4.36 -3.23 -10.13
CA TYR A 162 3.22 -4.11 -10.00
C TYR A 162 3.34 -5.03 -8.79
N ASP A 163 2.22 -5.28 -8.14
CA ASP A 163 2.13 -6.38 -7.19
C ASP A 163 2.51 -7.68 -7.88
N HIS A 164 3.18 -8.56 -7.18
CA HIS A 164 3.66 -9.80 -7.74
C HIS A 164 3.60 -10.97 -6.75
N VAL A 165 3.67 -12.15 -7.29
CA VAL A 165 3.82 -13.40 -6.55
C VAL A 165 5.07 -14.11 -7.04
N TRP A 166 5.73 -14.83 -6.13
CA TRP A 166 6.93 -15.62 -6.41
C TRP A 166 6.53 -16.99 -6.92
N VAL A 167 7.21 -17.45 -7.97
CA VAL A 167 7.14 -18.83 -8.45
C VAL A 167 8.43 -19.50 -8.06
N MET A 168 8.36 -20.50 -7.21
CA MET A 168 9.53 -21.27 -6.78
C MET A 168 9.38 -22.72 -7.18
N GLY A 169 10.47 -23.40 -7.31
CA GLY A 169 10.48 -24.82 -7.65
C GLY A 169 11.87 -25.39 -7.77
N ASP A 170 11.94 -26.59 -8.32
CA ASP A 170 13.20 -27.30 -8.51
C ASP A 170 14.20 -26.51 -9.37
N TYR A 171 13.71 -25.72 -10.34
CA TYR A 171 14.54 -24.88 -11.20
C TYR A 171 15.30 -23.79 -10.41
N SER A 172 14.67 -23.26 -9.36
CA SER A 172 15.22 -22.17 -8.53
C SER A 172 15.89 -22.68 -7.24
N GLY A 173 15.88 -24.01 -7.02
CA GLY A 173 16.31 -24.62 -5.76
C GLY A 173 15.45 -24.16 -4.56
N TRP A 174 14.18 -23.84 -4.80
CA TRP A 174 13.19 -23.43 -3.80
C TRP A 174 13.55 -22.12 -3.05
N SER A 175 14.40 -21.29 -3.65
CA SER A 175 14.84 -20.00 -3.08
C SER A 175 14.06 -18.83 -3.67
N HIS A 176 13.58 -17.92 -2.80
CA HIS A 176 12.93 -16.69 -3.22
C HIS A 176 13.87 -15.76 -4.00
N ASP A 177 15.17 -15.77 -3.70
CA ASP A 177 16.18 -14.95 -4.40
C ASP A 177 16.36 -15.36 -5.87
N LYS A 178 15.97 -16.59 -6.22
CA LYS A 178 16.04 -17.15 -7.58
C LYS A 178 14.68 -17.39 -8.19
N ALA A 179 13.63 -17.03 -7.49
CA ALA A 179 12.26 -17.17 -7.97
C ALA A 179 12.01 -16.25 -9.17
N GLN A 180 11.21 -16.71 -10.11
CA GLN A 180 10.62 -15.87 -11.13
C GLN A 180 9.27 -15.33 -10.62
N LEU A 181 8.76 -14.26 -11.24
CA LEU A 181 7.62 -13.52 -10.72
C LEU A 181 6.46 -13.53 -11.72
N LEU A 182 5.24 -13.62 -11.21
CA LEU A 182 4.05 -13.25 -11.96
C LEU A 182 3.56 -11.91 -11.44
N TYR A 183 3.10 -11.04 -12.35
CA TYR A 183 2.72 -9.67 -12.05
C TYR A 183 1.23 -9.43 -12.19
N ASN A 184 0.67 -8.59 -11.33
CA ASN A 184 -0.70 -8.10 -11.44
C ASN A 184 -0.74 -6.83 -12.31
N TYR A 185 -0.70 -6.99 -13.62
CA TYR A 185 -0.74 -5.87 -14.56
C TYR A 185 -2.10 -5.14 -14.56
N SER A 186 -3.19 -5.82 -14.20
CA SER A 186 -4.52 -5.22 -14.10
C SER A 186 -4.74 -4.38 -12.84
N LYS A 187 -3.83 -4.51 -11.86
CA LYS A 187 -3.91 -3.86 -10.54
C LYS A 187 -5.20 -4.18 -9.77
N ASP A 188 -5.84 -5.31 -10.07
CA ASP A 188 -7.06 -5.79 -9.40
C ASP A 188 -6.79 -6.58 -8.11
N GLY A 189 -5.52 -6.86 -7.83
CA GLY A 189 -5.05 -7.61 -6.67
C GLY A 189 -5.32 -9.11 -6.72
N ASN A 190 -5.89 -9.64 -7.80
CA ASN A 190 -6.31 -11.03 -7.89
C ASN A 190 -5.61 -11.82 -9.00
N ILE A 191 -5.44 -11.23 -10.18
CA ILE A 191 -4.92 -11.93 -11.37
C ILE A 191 -3.45 -11.62 -11.57
N PHE A 192 -2.60 -12.63 -11.50
CA PHE A 192 -1.15 -12.52 -11.69
C PHE A 192 -0.74 -13.36 -12.90
N THR A 193 0.02 -12.79 -13.82
CA THR A 193 0.44 -13.46 -15.05
C THR A 193 1.91 -13.25 -15.33
N GLY A 194 2.52 -14.22 -15.99
CA GLY A 194 3.92 -14.15 -16.41
C GLY A 194 4.38 -15.44 -17.09
N VAL A 195 5.55 -15.37 -17.70
CA VAL A 195 6.21 -16.52 -18.31
C VAL A 195 7.35 -16.95 -17.40
N VAL A 196 7.41 -18.24 -17.09
CA VAL A 196 8.46 -18.87 -16.28
C VAL A 196 9.32 -19.73 -17.18
N ASP A 197 10.64 -19.50 -17.12
CA ASP A 197 11.65 -20.31 -17.78
C ASP A 197 12.18 -21.36 -16.78
N PHE A 198 11.92 -22.63 -17.09
CA PHE A 198 12.42 -23.75 -16.29
C PHE A 198 13.85 -24.17 -16.66
N ASP A 199 14.51 -23.38 -17.51
CA ASP A 199 15.79 -23.74 -18.09
C ASP A 199 15.71 -25.10 -18.82
N ASP A 200 16.69 -25.95 -18.72
CA ASP A 200 16.68 -27.28 -19.37
C ASP A 200 16.08 -28.37 -18.45
N LYS A 201 15.32 -28.00 -17.41
CA LYS A 201 14.71 -28.98 -16.51
C LYS A 201 13.56 -29.72 -17.19
N ALA A 202 13.68 -31.03 -17.30
CA ALA A 202 12.67 -31.87 -17.91
C ALA A 202 11.36 -31.98 -17.09
N ALA A 203 11.45 -31.73 -15.80
CA ALA A 203 10.33 -31.68 -14.86
C ALA A 203 10.64 -30.72 -13.73
N SER A 204 9.66 -29.98 -13.30
CA SER A 204 9.78 -29.08 -12.15
C SER A 204 8.50 -29.09 -11.31
N GLY A 205 8.66 -29.40 -10.03
CA GLY A 205 7.64 -29.08 -9.04
C GLY A 205 7.69 -27.59 -8.72
N ILE A 206 6.54 -26.92 -8.68
CA ILE A 206 6.48 -25.50 -8.35
C ILE A 206 5.42 -25.20 -7.29
N LYS A 207 5.61 -24.07 -6.62
CA LYS A 207 4.63 -23.43 -5.71
C LYS A 207 4.66 -21.92 -5.92
N PHE A 208 3.62 -21.26 -5.45
CA PHE A 208 3.52 -19.81 -5.48
C PHE A 208 3.49 -19.26 -4.05
N THR A 209 4.14 -18.11 -3.81
CA THR A 209 3.98 -17.39 -2.54
C THR A 209 3.63 -15.93 -2.78
N GLY A 210 2.84 -15.35 -1.86
CA GLY A 210 2.41 -13.96 -1.94
C GLY A 210 3.40 -12.98 -1.29
N ALA A 211 4.47 -13.50 -0.66
CA ALA A 211 5.59 -12.75 -0.13
C ALA A 211 6.87 -13.58 -0.29
N ALA A 212 8.05 -12.99 -0.04
CA ALA A 212 9.31 -13.73 0.03
C ALA A 212 9.38 -14.60 1.33
N SER A 213 8.34 -15.41 1.55
CA SER A 213 8.11 -16.22 2.74
C SER A 213 7.23 -17.42 2.40
N TRP A 214 7.38 -18.51 3.16
CA TRP A 214 6.53 -19.70 3.10
C TRP A 214 5.30 -19.60 4.03
N ASP A 215 5.02 -18.43 4.57
CA ASP A 215 3.91 -18.21 5.51
C ASP A 215 2.57 -18.22 4.77
N GLU A 216 1.65 -19.10 5.21
CA GLU A 216 0.29 -19.20 4.68
C GLU A 216 -0.52 -17.91 4.85
N ALA A 217 -0.23 -17.09 5.88
CA ALA A 217 -0.90 -15.82 6.09
C ALA A 217 -0.63 -14.81 4.96
N THR A 218 0.51 -14.93 4.27
CA THR A 218 0.85 -14.13 3.10
C THR A 218 0.54 -14.81 1.78
N GLY A 219 0.14 -16.08 1.81
CA GLY A 219 -0.13 -16.94 0.67
C GLY A 219 1.02 -17.90 0.38
N ASN A 220 0.70 -19.19 0.36
CA ASN A 220 1.60 -20.29 0.02
C ASN A 220 0.79 -21.36 -0.72
N TRP A 221 0.69 -21.21 -2.05
CA TRP A 221 -0.20 -22.01 -2.85
C TRP A 221 0.53 -23.15 -3.57
N GLY A 222 0.03 -24.36 -3.37
CA GLY A 222 0.36 -25.57 -4.13
C GLY A 222 -0.92 -26.16 -4.74
N THR A 223 -0.86 -27.42 -5.24
CA THR A 223 -2.05 -28.08 -5.76
C THR A 223 -2.98 -28.52 -4.62
N ALA A 224 -4.28 -28.45 -4.87
CA ALA A 224 -5.29 -29.01 -3.98
C ALA A 224 -5.48 -30.53 -4.22
N ASN A 225 -5.00 -31.04 -5.36
CA ASN A 225 -5.12 -32.44 -5.73
C ASN A 225 -3.77 -32.93 -6.30
N PRO A 226 -2.98 -33.69 -5.52
CA PRO A 226 -1.68 -34.18 -5.96
C PRO A 226 -1.74 -35.16 -7.15
N ASP A 227 -2.93 -35.73 -7.39
CA ASP A 227 -3.16 -36.61 -8.57
C ASP A 227 -3.47 -35.81 -9.85
N ASP A 228 -3.66 -34.49 -9.76
CA ASP A 228 -3.82 -33.64 -10.93
C ASP A 228 -2.56 -33.71 -11.79
N ALA A 229 -2.72 -34.36 -12.92
CA ALA A 229 -1.63 -34.59 -13.82
C ALA A 229 -0.98 -33.28 -14.25
N SER A 230 0.32 -33.29 -14.35
CA SER A 230 1.20 -32.23 -14.83
C SER A 230 0.74 -31.57 -16.13
N GLU A 231 -0.03 -32.26 -16.95
CA GLU A 231 -0.52 -31.82 -18.25
C GLU A 231 -1.88 -31.10 -18.18
N ALA A 232 -2.50 -31.02 -16.99
CA ALA A 232 -3.74 -30.23 -16.85
C ALA A 232 -3.47 -28.75 -17.14
N ALA A 233 -4.22 -28.17 -18.07
CA ALA A 233 -4.13 -26.74 -18.40
C ALA A 233 -4.65 -25.85 -17.27
N SER A 234 -5.41 -26.43 -16.33
CA SER A 234 -5.95 -25.73 -15.16
C SER A 234 -5.77 -26.58 -13.91
N VAL A 235 -5.30 -25.96 -12.83
CA VAL A 235 -5.04 -26.60 -11.55
C VAL A 235 -5.77 -25.85 -10.44
N THR A 236 -6.52 -26.56 -9.59
CA THR A 236 -7.09 -26.01 -8.38
C THR A 236 -6.02 -25.85 -7.32
N LEU A 237 -5.94 -24.69 -6.70
CA LEU A 237 -4.94 -24.34 -5.71
C LEU A 237 -5.45 -24.51 -4.28
N LEU A 238 -4.54 -24.81 -3.37
CA LEU A 238 -4.77 -24.82 -1.93
C LEU A 238 -3.69 -23.96 -1.25
N ASN A 239 -4.13 -23.00 -0.44
CA ASN A 239 -3.22 -22.27 0.44
C ASN A 239 -2.75 -23.18 1.58
N GLY A 240 -1.45 -23.16 1.89
CA GLY A 240 -0.85 -24.08 2.85
C GLY A 240 -0.66 -25.52 2.33
N SER A 241 -0.89 -25.79 1.04
CA SER A 241 -0.65 -27.12 0.47
C SER A 241 0.83 -27.51 0.62
N ASN A 242 1.06 -28.78 0.99
CA ASN A 242 2.40 -29.38 0.94
C ASN A 242 2.74 -29.92 -0.45
N ASP A 243 1.76 -30.05 -1.34
CA ASP A 243 1.91 -30.68 -2.63
C ASP A 243 2.29 -29.66 -3.72
N ASN A 244 3.23 -30.06 -4.56
CA ASN A 244 3.75 -29.23 -5.64
C ASN A 244 2.85 -29.37 -6.89
N ILE A 245 2.76 -28.28 -7.64
CA ILE A 245 2.18 -28.29 -8.99
C ILE A 245 3.28 -28.76 -9.95
N MET A 246 3.02 -29.83 -10.69
CA MET A 246 4.02 -30.38 -11.59
C MET A 246 3.93 -29.79 -12.98
N CYS A 247 5.10 -29.48 -13.57
CA CYS A 247 5.26 -29.03 -14.95
C CYS A 247 6.29 -29.92 -15.64
N TYR A 248 5.93 -30.57 -16.77
CA TYR A 248 6.78 -31.50 -17.47
C TYR A 248 7.03 -31.12 -18.93
N GLY A 249 8.23 -31.35 -19.36
CA GLY A 249 8.60 -31.45 -20.78
C GLY A 249 8.62 -30.16 -21.58
N LYS A 250 8.42 -28.99 -20.93
CA LYS A 250 8.49 -27.69 -21.59
C LYS A 250 9.42 -26.77 -20.82
N ARG A 251 10.21 -26.01 -21.56
CA ARG A 251 11.10 -25.01 -20.97
C ARG A 251 10.32 -23.79 -20.46
N PHE A 252 9.33 -23.32 -21.23
CA PHE A 252 8.56 -22.12 -20.91
C PHE A 252 7.10 -22.48 -20.64
N TYR A 253 6.59 -21.91 -19.57
CA TYR A 253 5.15 -21.89 -19.25
C TYR A 253 4.70 -20.46 -19.03
N LYS A 254 3.59 -20.10 -19.64
CA LYS A 254 2.83 -18.91 -19.25
C LYS A 254 1.83 -19.32 -18.19
N PHE A 255 1.89 -18.67 -17.06
CA PHE A 255 0.96 -18.87 -15.94
C PHE A 255 0.00 -17.70 -15.80
N THR A 256 -1.23 -18.03 -15.47
CA THR A 256 -2.22 -17.08 -14.95
C THR A 256 -2.75 -17.62 -13.63
N LEU A 257 -2.41 -16.94 -12.54
CA LEU A 257 -2.84 -17.26 -11.18
C LEU A 257 -4.01 -16.36 -10.81
N ASP A 258 -5.18 -16.95 -10.50
CA ASP A 258 -6.31 -16.27 -9.90
C ASP A 258 -6.36 -16.59 -8.39
N LYS A 259 -5.93 -15.63 -7.56
CA LYS A 259 -5.92 -15.78 -6.10
C LYS A 259 -7.31 -15.87 -5.50
N LYS A 260 -8.30 -15.26 -6.15
CA LYS A 260 -9.67 -15.24 -5.65
C LYS A 260 -10.40 -16.54 -5.97
N ALA A 261 -10.24 -17.05 -7.18
CA ALA A 261 -10.82 -18.33 -7.60
C ALA A 261 -10.02 -19.53 -7.10
N LEU A 262 -8.77 -19.34 -6.65
CA LEU A 262 -7.79 -20.38 -6.31
C LEU A 262 -7.55 -21.33 -7.50
N VAL A 263 -7.27 -20.74 -8.66
CA VAL A 263 -7.03 -21.49 -9.90
C VAL A 263 -5.74 -20.98 -10.56
N LEU A 264 -4.93 -21.92 -11.01
CA LEU A 264 -3.80 -21.68 -11.90
C LEU A 264 -4.14 -22.18 -13.30
N THR A 265 -3.98 -21.33 -14.31
CA THR A 265 -4.00 -21.73 -15.72
C THR A 265 -2.57 -21.81 -16.25
N LYS A 266 -2.27 -22.88 -17.00
CA LYS A 266 -0.97 -23.14 -17.62
C LYS A 266 -1.14 -23.16 -19.15
N GLU A 267 -0.30 -22.39 -19.83
CA GLU A 267 -0.16 -22.38 -21.30
C GLU A 267 1.32 -22.68 -21.63
N TRP A 268 1.61 -23.45 -22.71
CA TRP A 268 2.97 -23.85 -23.11
C TRP A 268 3.15 -23.95 -24.62
#